data_d09420e8fd43b6461db2e0b3353f9d06
#
_entry.id   d09420e8fd43b6461db2e0b3353f9d06
#
_cell.length_a   1.000
_cell.length_b   1.000
_cell.length_c   1.000
_cell.angle_alpha   90.00
_cell.angle_beta   90.00
_cell.angle_gamma   90.00
#
_symmetry.space_group_name_H-M   'P 1'
#
loop_
_entity.id
_entity.type
_entity.pdbx_description
1 polymer ?
#
loop_
_entity_poly.entity_id
_entity_poly.type
_entity_poly.pdbx_seq_one_letter_code
_entity_poly.pdbx_strand_id
1 'polypeptide(L)'
;MNNMKLYIVGMVLAVMSLTACTAGFLDVESKKESTTGNFYRTESDAWRALIGCYDGWQCTTSSQACAFYFASQVMADECFAGMGNTDARNYQVIDRFDATQSPSDMNLLETEWTNYYAAVYRCNELLAHEGQISWTSDQTRNTYMGECRALRALCYFDMVRLWENIPLFTEPVNENRAQANPE
;
A
#
# COMPACT_ATOMS: atom_id res chain seq x y z
N MET A 1 -29.45 -33.26 52.60
CA MET A 1 -28.07 -33.60 52.13
C MET A 1 -27.95 -33.77 50.64
N ASN A 2 -29.00 -34.07 49.87
CA ASN A 2 -28.93 -34.20 48.39
C ASN A 2 -28.86 -32.88 47.64
N ASN A 3 -29.52 -31.81 48.08
CA ASN A 3 -29.57 -30.54 47.39
C ASN A 3 -28.21 -29.81 47.38
N MET A 4 -27.46 -29.93 48.50
CA MET A 4 -26.14 -29.31 48.61
C MET A 4 -25.11 -29.94 47.64
N LYS A 5 -25.18 -31.25 47.40
CA LYS A 5 -24.36 -31.95 46.40
C LYS A 5 -24.71 -31.51 44.98
N LEU A 6 -25.99 -31.26 44.72
CA LEU A 6 -26.45 -30.78 43.42
C LEU A 6 -25.94 -29.36 43.12
N TYR A 7 -25.96 -28.46 44.13
CA TYR A 7 -25.39 -27.10 43.96
C TYR A 7 -23.88 -27.11 43.76
N ILE A 8 -23.15 -28.00 44.45
CA ILE A 8 -21.69 -28.14 44.26
C ILE A 8 -21.37 -28.65 42.85
N VAL A 9 -22.09 -29.64 42.35
CA VAL A 9 -21.91 -30.15 40.98
C VAL A 9 -22.24 -29.09 39.94
N GLY A 10 -23.31 -28.32 40.15
CA GLY A 10 -23.64 -27.18 39.25
C GLY A 10 -22.58 -26.09 39.24
N MET A 11 -22.01 -25.77 40.40
CA MET A 11 -20.95 -24.76 40.50
C MET A 11 -19.64 -25.23 39.84
N VAL A 12 -19.28 -26.51 39.98
CA VAL A 12 -18.10 -27.08 39.30
C VAL A 12 -18.26 -27.11 37.77
N LEU A 13 -19.47 -27.47 37.29
CA LEU A 13 -19.77 -27.42 35.86
C LEU A 13 -19.74 -25.99 35.30
N ALA A 14 -20.22 -24.99 36.02
CA ALA A 14 -20.16 -23.59 35.62
C ALA A 14 -18.72 -23.04 35.59
N VAL A 15 -17.85 -23.46 36.52
CA VAL A 15 -16.42 -23.07 36.51
C VAL A 15 -15.67 -23.75 35.37
N MET A 16 -15.98 -25.00 35.02
CA MET A 16 -15.36 -25.68 33.88
C MET A 16 -15.75 -25.07 32.53
N SER A 17 -16.92 -24.45 32.39
CA SER A 17 -17.34 -23.79 31.17
C SER A 17 -16.65 -22.45 30.94
N LEU A 18 -16.07 -21.82 31.96
CA LEU A 18 -15.36 -20.55 31.87
C LEU A 18 -13.90 -20.69 31.35
N THR A 19 -13.33 -21.89 31.37
CA THR A 19 -11.96 -22.14 30.91
C THR A 19 -11.87 -22.54 29.43
N ALA A 20 -12.99 -22.62 28.71
CA ALA A 20 -13.03 -23.05 27.30
C ALA A 20 -12.56 -22.01 26.29
N CYS A 21 -12.38 -20.76 26.73
CA CYS A 21 -11.82 -19.69 25.85
C CYS A 21 -10.34 -19.47 26.16
N THR A 22 -9.48 -20.41 25.79
CA THR A 22 -8.04 -20.07 25.64
C THR A 22 -7.86 -19.30 24.35
N ALA A 23 -7.35 -18.07 24.43
CA ALA A 23 -7.14 -17.17 23.30
C ALA A 23 -6.35 -17.82 22.14
N GLY A 24 -5.55 -18.83 22.42
CA GLY A 24 -4.76 -19.55 21.41
C GLY A 24 -5.52 -20.62 20.61
N PHE A 25 -6.78 -20.99 21.00
CA PHE A 25 -7.51 -22.04 20.25
C PHE A 25 -8.06 -21.55 18.92
N LEU A 26 -8.34 -20.24 18.80
CA LEU A 26 -8.84 -19.61 17.59
C LEU A 26 -7.72 -18.95 16.76
N ASP A 27 -6.52 -18.87 17.31
CA ASP A 27 -5.35 -18.27 16.67
C ASP A 27 -4.63 -19.33 15.81
N VAL A 28 -5.33 -19.80 14.78
CA VAL A 28 -4.79 -20.75 13.80
C VAL A 28 -4.26 -19.95 12.61
N GLU A 29 -2.93 -20.01 12.39
CA GLU A 29 -2.36 -19.46 11.17
C GLU A 29 -3.09 -20.02 9.93
N SER A 30 -3.62 -19.13 9.10
CA SER A 30 -4.25 -19.52 7.84
C SER A 30 -3.25 -20.23 6.95
N LYS A 31 -3.42 -21.53 6.73
CA LYS A 31 -2.57 -22.31 5.82
C LYS A 31 -2.95 -22.15 4.35
N LYS A 32 -4.07 -21.52 4.06
CA LYS A 32 -4.62 -21.38 2.70
C LYS A 32 -4.55 -19.95 2.16
N GLU A 33 -4.50 -18.96 3.04
CA GLU A 33 -4.43 -17.56 2.66
C GLU A 33 -3.03 -17.02 2.90
N SER A 34 -2.50 -16.26 1.94
CA SER A 34 -1.25 -15.54 2.10
C SER A 34 -1.49 -14.38 3.06
N THR A 35 -0.94 -14.48 4.26
CA THR A 35 -0.92 -13.40 5.25
C THR A 35 0.49 -12.81 5.30
N THR A 36 0.65 -11.61 5.81
CA THR A 36 1.99 -10.98 5.97
C THR A 36 2.94 -11.88 6.76
N GLY A 37 2.42 -12.70 7.69
CA GLY A 37 3.21 -13.62 8.51
C GLY A 37 3.69 -14.89 7.80
N ASN A 38 3.01 -15.35 6.74
CA ASN A 38 3.35 -16.58 6.01
C ASN A 38 3.78 -16.33 4.55
N PHE A 39 3.64 -15.11 4.05
CA PHE A 39 4.19 -14.64 2.79
C PHE A 39 5.68 -14.29 2.98
N TYR A 40 6.41 -13.91 2.00
CA TYR A 40 7.83 -13.56 2.05
C TYR A 40 8.75 -14.67 2.63
N ARG A 41 8.45 -15.93 2.36
CA ARG A 41 9.26 -17.08 2.82
C ARG A 41 10.18 -17.64 1.73
N THR A 42 9.73 -17.61 0.50
CA THR A 42 10.40 -18.22 -0.65
C THR A 42 10.72 -17.21 -1.74
N GLU A 43 11.67 -17.54 -2.60
CA GLU A 43 11.97 -16.75 -3.81
C GLU A 43 10.74 -16.59 -4.72
N SER A 44 9.84 -17.59 -4.76
CA SER A 44 8.57 -17.48 -5.48
C SER A 44 7.64 -16.42 -4.87
N ASP A 45 7.64 -16.24 -3.56
CA ASP A 45 6.88 -15.18 -2.90
C ASP A 45 7.49 -13.82 -3.20
N ALA A 46 8.83 -13.72 -3.20
CA ALA A 46 9.54 -12.51 -3.61
C ALA A 46 9.20 -12.11 -5.04
N TRP A 47 9.15 -13.08 -5.96
CA TRP A 47 8.76 -12.83 -7.34
C TRP A 47 7.34 -12.30 -7.46
N ARG A 48 6.39 -12.90 -6.74
CA ARG A 48 5.00 -12.42 -6.71
C ARG A 48 4.89 -11.02 -6.12
N ALA A 49 5.65 -10.73 -5.06
CA ALA A 49 5.71 -9.40 -4.46
C ALA A 49 6.30 -8.37 -5.43
N LEU A 50 7.36 -8.73 -6.17
CA LEU A 50 7.96 -7.89 -7.19
C LEU A 50 6.97 -7.58 -8.33
N ILE A 51 6.21 -8.59 -8.80
CA ILE A 51 5.11 -8.37 -9.74
C ILE A 51 4.09 -7.38 -9.16
N GLY A 52 3.77 -7.49 -7.86
CA GLY A 52 2.91 -6.54 -7.17
C GLY A 52 3.48 -5.10 -7.14
N CYS A 53 4.80 -4.93 -7.11
CA CYS A 53 5.45 -3.63 -7.23
C CYS A 53 5.29 -3.06 -8.65
N TYR A 54 5.48 -3.88 -9.69
CA TYR A 54 5.22 -3.51 -11.08
C TYR A 54 3.77 -3.14 -11.33
N ASP A 55 2.81 -3.92 -10.79
CA ASP A 55 1.39 -3.61 -10.84
C ASP A 55 1.08 -2.27 -10.16
N GLY A 56 1.68 -2.00 -8.98
CA GLY A 56 1.57 -0.71 -8.31
C GLY A 56 2.07 0.44 -9.18
N TRP A 57 3.22 0.29 -9.80
CA TRP A 57 3.75 1.29 -10.73
C TRP A 57 2.86 1.43 -11.98
N GLN A 58 2.35 0.33 -12.52
CA GLN A 58 1.41 0.38 -13.65
C GLN A 58 0.16 1.21 -13.32
N CYS A 59 -0.35 1.14 -12.08
CA CYS A 59 -1.49 1.94 -11.66
C CYS A 59 -1.22 3.45 -11.73
N THR A 60 0.02 3.90 -11.60
CA THR A 60 0.40 5.32 -11.78
C THR A 60 0.46 5.75 -13.25
N THR A 61 0.50 4.80 -14.17
CA THR A 61 0.58 5.05 -15.62
C THR A 61 -0.70 4.71 -16.36
N SER A 62 -1.63 3.98 -15.74
CA SER A 62 -2.89 3.58 -16.34
C SER A 62 -4.03 4.53 -15.94
N SER A 63 -4.47 5.19 -16.71
CA SER A 63 -5.44 5.96 -17.41
C SER A 63 -6.80 6.31 -16.81
N GLN A 64 -7.17 6.00 -15.60
CA GLN A 64 -8.40 6.56 -15.00
C GLN A 64 -8.09 7.72 -14.04
N ALA A 65 -6.88 7.75 -13.54
CA ALA A 65 -6.29 8.92 -12.91
C ALA A 65 -5.39 9.61 -13.94
N CYS A 66 -5.14 10.89 -13.79
CA CYS A 66 -4.23 11.62 -14.64
C CYS A 66 -2.82 11.08 -14.43
N ALA A 67 -2.43 10.10 -15.23
CA ALA A 67 -1.06 9.63 -15.23
C ALA A 67 -0.11 10.82 -15.36
N PHE A 68 1.04 10.74 -14.71
CA PHE A 68 2.11 11.75 -14.81
C PHE A 68 2.33 12.23 -16.26
N TYR A 69 2.25 11.29 -17.19
CA TYR A 69 2.38 11.60 -18.62
C TYR A 69 1.35 12.63 -19.10
N PHE A 70 0.06 12.46 -18.77
CA PHE A 70 -0.96 13.42 -19.19
C PHE A 70 -0.83 14.74 -18.45
N ALA A 71 -0.59 14.70 -17.14
CA ALA A 71 -0.39 15.91 -16.36
C ALA A 71 0.78 16.73 -16.93
N SER A 72 1.91 16.10 -17.21
CA SER A 72 3.09 16.78 -17.76
C SER A 72 2.86 17.40 -19.14
N GLN A 73 2.10 16.74 -20.02
CA GLN A 73 1.78 17.28 -21.35
C GLN A 73 0.85 18.49 -21.27
N VAL A 74 -0.15 18.42 -20.40
CA VAL A 74 -1.09 19.53 -20.17
C VAL A 74 -0.39 20.72 -19.52
N MET A 75 0.45 20.47 -18.50
CA MET A 75 1.20 21.51 -17.80
C MET A 75 2.33 22.14 -18.65
N ALA A 76 2.76 21.48 -19.70
CA ALA A 76 3.84 21.94 -20.60
C ALA A 76 3.33 22.66 -21.85
N ASP A 77 2.03 23.03 -21.92
CA ASP A 77 1.40 23.63 -23.12
C ASP A 77 1.45 22.75 -24.38
N GLU A 78 1.79 21.47 -24.26
CA GLU A 78 1.83 20.55 -25.41
C GLU A 78 0.43 20.07 -25.80
N CYS A 79 -0.53 20.14 -24.86
CA CYS A 79 -1.92 19.75 -25.06
C CYS A 79 -2.86 20.76 -24.40
N PHE A 80 -4.03 20.99 -25.01
CA PHE A 80 -5.11 21.75 -24.39
C PHE A 80 -6.03 20.83 -23.56
N ALA A 81 -6.41 21.28 -22.39
CA ALA A 81 -7.34 20.59 -21.53
C ALA A 81 -8.79 20.93 -21.86
N GLY A 82 -9.36 20.26 -22.86
CA GLY A 82 -10.76 20.43 -23.26
C GLY A 82 -11.05 21.70 -24.07
N MET A 83 -12.21 21.75 -24.70
CA MET A 83 -12.58 22.83 -25.64
C MET A 83 -13.66 23.79 -25.10
N GLY A 84 -14.37 23.45 -24.04
CA GLY A 84 -15.45 24.24 -23.46
C GLY A 84 -15.30 24.45 -21.95
N ASN A 85 -16.04 25.39 -21.40
CA ASN A 85 -15.93 25.76 -19.97
C ASN A 85 -16.32 24.65 -19.00
N THR A 86 -16.97 23.59 -19.46
CA THR A 86 -17.43 22.45 -18.66
C THR A 86 -16.81 21.13 -19.06
N ASP A 87 -15.96 21.13 -20.09
CA ASP A 87 -15.32 19.95 -20.61
C ASP A 87 -13.99 19.70 -19.91
N ALA A 88 -13.77 18.49 -19.41
CA ALA A 88 -12.55 18.06 -18.75
C ALA A 88 -12.01 19.07 -17.71
N ARG A 89 -12.89 19.60 -16.86
CA ARG A 89 -12.59 20.69 -15.91
C ARG A 89 -11.39 20.44 -15.01
N ASN A 90 -11.23 19.21 -14.55
CA ASN A 90 -10.13 18.78 -13.74
C ASN A 90 -8.77 18.91 -14.47
N TYR A 91 -8.75 18.65 -15.78
CA TYR A 91 -7.55 18.90 -16.59
C TYR A 91 -7.34 20.40 -16.85
N GLN A 92 -8.41 21.18 -17.05
CA GLN A 92 -8.30 22.62 -17.19
C GLN A 92 -7.73 23.32 -15.96
N VAL A 93 -8.01 22.79 -14.76
CA VAL A 93 -7.42 23.30 -13.50
C VAL A 93 -5.91 23.09 -13.50
N ILE A 94 -5.45 21.92 -13.93
CA ILE A 94 -4.02 21.60 -14.05
C ILE A 94 -3.36 22.46 -15.13
N ASP A 95 -3.97 22.58 -16.30
CA ASP A 95 -3.51 23.39 -17.44
C ASP A 95 -3.28 24.86 -17.06
N ARG A 96 -4.18 25.41 -16.23
CA ARG A 96 -4.11 26.82 -15.79
C ARG A 96 -3.33 27.03 -14.51
N PHE A 97 -2.83 25.99 -13.87
CA PHE A 97 -2.22 26.01 -12.52
C PHE A 97 -3.14 26.71 -11.50
N ASP A 98 -4.45 26.51 -11.62
CA ASP A 98 -5.45 27.20 -10.80
C ASP A 98 -5.70 26.47 -9.48
N ALA A 99 -4.93 26.82 -8.45
CA ALA A 99 -5.07 26.29 -7.10
C ALA A 99 -6.33 26.78 -6.35
N THR A 100 -7.13 27.67 -6.95
CA THR A 100 -8.33 28.22 -6.29
C THR A 100 -9.59 27.39 -6.53
N GLN A 101 -9.53 26.38 -7.38
CA GLN A 101 -10.64 25.51 -7.68
C GLN A 101 -10.98 24.56 -6.51
N SER A 102 -12.21 24.07 -6.51
CA SER A 102 -12.66 23.15 -5.46
C SER A 102 -11.86 21.84 -5.43
N PRO A 103 -11.72 21.16 -4.28
CA PRO A 103 -11.06 19.87 -4.19
C PRO A 103 -11.61 18.82 -5.15
N SER A 104 -12.91 18.87 -5.49
CA SER A 104 -13.54 17.97 -6.45
C SER A 104 -12.98 18.12 -7.88
N ASP A 105 -12.52 19.29 -8.23
CA ASP A 105 -11.93 19.57 -9.53
C ASP A 105 -10.42 19.19 -9.56
N MET A 106 -9.81 19.00 -8.38
CA MET A 106 -8.41 18.61 -8.18
C MET A 106 -8.18 17.11 -7.91
N ASN A 107 -9.23 16.30 -7.92
CA ASN A 107 -9.18 14.89 -7.55
C ASN A 107 -8.24 14.03 -8.43
N LEU A 108 -7.90 14.47 -9.62
CA LEU A 108 -6.91 13.82 -10.46
C LEU A 108 -5.55 13.69 -9.79
N LEU A 109 -5.06 14.77 -9.20
CA LEU A 109 -3.77 14.77 -8.52
C LEU A 109 -3.84 14.00 -7.18
N GLU A 110 -4.98 14.02 -6.48
CA GLU A 110 -5.19 13.24 -5.26
C GLU A 110 -5.15 11.74 -5.54
N THR A 111 -5.81 11.29 -6.60
CA THR A 111 -5.79 9.89 -7.02
C THR A 111 -4.38 9.45 -7.40
N GLU A 112 -3.66 10.29 -8.13
CA GLU A 112 -2.30 10.01 -8.54
C GLU A 112 -1.34 9.94 -7.33
N TRP A 113 -1.46 10.86 -6.38
CA TRP A 113 -0.75 10.81 -5.11
C TRP A 113 -0.96 9.47 -4.39
N THR A 114 -2.21 9.04 -4.29
CA THR A 114 -2.57 7.77 -3.65
C THR A 114 -1.93 6.57 -4.37
N ASN A 115 -1.96 6.55 -5.71
CA ASN A 115 -1.38 5.49 -6.51
C ASN A 115 0.13 5.39 -6.34
N TYR A 116 0.85 6.52 -6.36
CA TYR A 116 2.30 6.53 -6.14
C TYR A 116 2.67 6.01 -4.75
N TYR A 117 2.01 6.48 -3.70
CA TYR A 117 2.30 5.99 -2.35
C TYR A 117 1.90 4.54 -2.14
N ALA A 118 0.87 4.04 -2.82
CA ALA A 118 0.54 2.62 -2.82
C ALA A 118 1.64 1.78 -3.49
N ALA A 119 2.22 2.26 -4.60
CA ALA A 119 3.35 1.62 -5.27
C ALA A 119 4.61 1.62 -4.39
N VAL A 120 4.93 2.77 -3.78
CA VAL A 120 6.04 2.90 -2.82
C VAL A 120 5.87 1.96 -1.63
N TYR A 121 4.66 1.88 -1.07
CA TYR A 121 4.35 0.98 0.03
C TYR A 121 4.64 -0.49 -0.32
N ARG A 122 4.18 -0.96 -1.49
CA ARG A 122 4.45 -2.33 -1.98
C ARG A 122 5.95 -2.61 -2.10
N CYS A 123 6.71 -1.63 -2.61
CA CYS A 123 8.18 -1.74 -2.69
C CYS A 123 8.82 -1.80 -1.29
N ASN A 124 8.38 -0.97 -0.36
CA ASN A 124 8.90 -0.97 1.00
C ASN A 124 8.61 -2.28 1.72
N GLU A 125 7.41 -2.86 1.54
CA GLU A 125 7.07 -4.17 2.09
C GLU A 125 8.01 -5.27 1.59
N LEU A 126 8.25 -5.37 0.29
CA LEU A 126 9.17 -6.37 -0.26
C LEU A 126 10.59 -6.17 0.27
N LEU A 127 11.09 -4.93 0.30
CA LEU A 127 12.44 -4.62 0.77
C LEU A 127 12.63 -4.89 2.28
N ALA A 128 11.61 -4.63 3.08
CA ALA A 128 11.66 -4.89 4.53
C ALA A 128 11.71 -6.40 4.85
N HIS A 129 11.18 -7.23 3.98
CA HIS A 129 11.12 -8.67 4.17
C HIS A 129 12.27 -9.44 3.47
N GLU A 130 13.23 -8.74 2.83
CA GLU A 130 14.35 -9.35 2.11
C GLU A 130 15.08 -10.43 2.91
N GLY A 131 15.33 -10.17 4.21
CA GLY A 131 16.05 -11.08 5.11
C GLY A 131 15.27 -12.31 5.56
N GLN A 132 13.95 -12.38 5.32
CA GLN A 132 13.10 -13.51 5.70
C GLN A 132 12.94 -14.53 4.55
N ILE A 133 13.34 -14.14 3.34
CA ILE A 133 13.17 -14.93 2.13
C ILE A 133 14.33 -15.91 1.98
N SER A 134 14.00 -17.18 1.72
CA SER A 134 14.99 -18.21 1.37
C SER A 134 15.36 -18.05 -0.12
N TRP A 135 16.51 -17.46 -0.37
CA TRP A 135 17.02 -17.22 -1.72
C TRP A 135 17.79 -18.41 -2.27
N THR A 136 17.61 -18.73 -3.54
CA THR A 136 18.39 -19.78 -4.24
C THR A 136 19.79 -19.29 -4.62
N SER A 137 19.95 -17.99 -4.83
CA SER A 137 21.25 -17.36 -5.11
C SER A 137 21.27 -15.87 -4.74
N ASP A 138 22.46 -15.37 -4.42
CA ASP A 138 22.69 -13.93 -4.23
C ASP A 138 22.41 -13.13 -5.52
N GLN A 139 22.63 -13.72 -6.68
CA GLN A 139 22.36 -13.12 -7.96
C GLN A 139 20.86 -12.81 -8.10
N THR A 140 20.00 -13.78 -7.85
CA THR A 140 18.53 -13.61 -7.93
C THR A 140 18.05 -12.58 -6.92
N ARG A 141 18.54 -12.68 -5.66
CA ARG A 141 18.23 -11.69 -4.62
C ARG A 141 18.58 -10.28 -5.08
N ASN A 142 19.80 -10.06 -5.53
CA ASN A 142 20.28 -8.74 -5.94
C ASN A 142 19.49 -8.21 -7.15
N THR A 143 19.09 -9.07 -8.08
CA THR A 143 18.25 -8.69 -9.22
C THR A 143 16.89 -8.20 -8.74
N TYR A 144 16.14 -8.99 -7.98
CA TYR A 144 14.79 -8.64 -7.53
C TYR A 144 14.79 -7.40 -6.64
N MET A 145 15.74 -7.32 -5.70
CA MET A 145 15.86 -6.17 -4.81
C MET A 145 16.32 -4.91 -5.55
N GLY A 146 17.16 -5.08 -6.57
CA GLY A 146 17.58 -3.98 -7.45
C GLY A 146 16.42 -3.41 -8.26
N GLU A 147 15.62 -4.27 -8.89
CA GLU A 147 14.41 -3.89 -9.63
C GLU A 147 13.40 -3.17 -8.71
N CYS A 148 13.16 -3.73 -7.53
CA CYS A 148 12.25 -3.14 -6.54
C CYS A 148 12.70 -1.73 -6.12
N ARG A 149 14.01 -1.54 -5.85
CA ARG A 149 14.58 -0.22 -5.52
C ARG A 149 14.46 0.75 -6.69
N ALA A 150 14.66 0.27 -7.91
CA ALA A 150 14.54 1.10 -9.12
C ALA A 150 13.10 1.58 -9.33
N LEU A 151 12.11 0.69 -9.17
CA LEU A 151 10.68 1.05 -9.24
C LEU A 151 10.30 2.11 -8.19
N ARG A 152 10.74 1.91 -6.94
CA ARG A 152 10.52 2.89 -5.87
C ARG A 152 11.14 4.25 -6.19
N ALA A 153 12.37 4.25 -6.68
CA ALA A 153 13.06 5.48 -7.08
C ALA A 153 12.35 6.18 -8.24
N LEU A 154 11.82 5.44 -9.20
CA LEU A 154 11.06 5.97 -10.32
C LEU A 154 9.76 6.65 -9.82
N CYS A 155 9.03 6.01 -8.91
CA CYS A 155 7.85 6.62 -8.30
C CYS A 155 8.20 7.95 -7.61
N TYR A 156 9.23 7.99 -6.79
CA TYR A 156 9.66 9.22 -6.12
C TYR A 156 10.16 10.28 -7.10
N PHE A 157 10.83 9.88 -8.17
CA PHE A 157 11.29 10.81 -9.20
C PHE A 157 10.12 11.53 -9.89
N ASP A 158 9.04 10.82 -10.20
CA ASP A 158 7.85 11.42 -10.78
C ASP A 158 7.12 12.29 -9.75
N MET A 159 6.99 11.82 -8.51
CA MET A 159 6.34 12.56 -7.43
C MET A 159 7.03 13.91 -7.14
N VAL A 160 8.36 13.94 -7.05
CA VAL A 160 9.09 15.19 -6.79
C VAL A 160 8.94 16.19 -7.92
N ARG A 161 8.78 15.71 -9.15
CA ARG A 161 8.53 16.58 -10.33
C ARG A 161 7.12 17.18 -10.34
N LEU A 162 6.13 16.49 -9.73
CA LEU A 162 4.75 16.98 -9.61
C LEU A 162 4.53 17.88 -8.41
N TRP A 163 5.10 17.53 -7.25
CA TRP A 163 4.77 18.16 -5.96
C TRP A 163 5.95 18.79 -5.24
N GLU A 164 7.16 18.75 -5.78
CA GLU A 164 8.41 19.26 -5.20
C GLU A 164 8.75 18.64 -3.85
N ASN A 165 8.05 19.05 -2.79
CA ASN A 165 8.27 18.59 -1.43
C ASN A 165 7.32 17.44 -1.10
N ILE A 166 7.86 16.23 -1.02
CA ILE A 166 7.09 15.01 -0.76
C ILE A 166 7.65 14.24 0.44
N PRO A 167 6.82 13.62 1.27
CA PRO A 167 7.26 12.71 2.32
C PRO A 167 8.05 11.52 1.77
N LEU A 168 9.26 11.30 2.28
CA LEU A 168 10.12 10.18 1.87
C LEU A 168 9.98 9.00 2.86
N PHE A 169 9.32 7.95 2.43
CA PHE A 169 9.19 6.70 3.18
C PHE A 169 10.05 5.60 2.54
N THR A 170 11.06 5.15 3.24
CA THR A 170 11.96 4.05 2.79
C THR A 170 11.67 2.72 3.48
N GLU A 171 10.73 2.70 4.41
CA GLU A 171 10.28 1.56 5.18
C GLU A 171 8.75 1.51 5.18
N PRO A 172 8.13 0.34 5.47
CA PRO A 172 6.68 0.25 5.64
C PRO A 172 6.19 1.24 6.70
N VAL A 173 5.11 1.94 6.40
CA VAL A 173 4.50 2.90 7.31
C VAL A 173 3.58 2.16 8.28
N ASN A 174 3.86 2.24 9.58
CA ASN A 174 2.96 1.78 10.62
C ASN A 174 2.05 2.93 11.09
N GLU A 175 1.01 2.61 11.87
CA GLU A 175 0.03 3.60 12.36
C GLU A 175 0.68 4.80 13.08
N ASN A 176 1.76 4.56 13.81
CA ASN A 176 2.48 5.62 14.55
C ASN A 176 3.26 6.56 13.60
N ARG A 177 3.75 6.04 12.48
CA ARG A 177 4.47 6.82 11.46
C ARG A 177 3.55 7.55 10.50
N ALA A 178 2.34 7.01 10.24
CA ALA A 178 1.36 7.66 9.38
C ALA A 178 0.90 9.01 9.93
N GLN A 179 1.04 9.25 11.25
CA GLN A 179 0.69 10.49 11.93
C GLN A 179 1.88 11.44 12.12
N ALA A 180 3.10 10.98 11.91
CA ALA A 180 4.30 11.81 12.00
C ALA A 180 4.55 12.47 10.63
N ASN A 181 4.53 13.80 10.57
CA ASN A 181 5.07 14.51 9.42
C ASN A 181 6.57 14.19 9.34
N PRO A 182 7.07 13.55 8.26
CA PRO A 182 8.50 13.41 8.06
C PRO A 182 9.09 14.81 7.87
N GLU A 183 10.21 15.03 8.55
CA GLU A 183 11.03 16.24 8.39
C GLU A 183 11.64 16.33 7.00
#